data_b64cc7c92ee1d19f3a11abe35a8c0ac3
#
_entry.id   b64cc7c92ee1d19f3a11abe35a8c0ac3
#
_cell.length_a   1.000
_cell.length_b   1.000
_cell.length_c   1.000
_cell.angle_alpha   90.00
_cell.angle_beta   90.00
_cell.angle_gamma   90.00
#
_symmetry.space_group_name_H-M   'P 1'
#
loop_
_entity.id
_entity.type
_entity.pdbx_description
1 polymer ?
#
loop_
_entity_poly.entity_id
_entity_poly.type
_entity_poly.pdbx_seq_one_letter_code
_entity_poly.pdbx_strand_id
1 'polypeptide(L)'
;FQHRHRRPAVTEVRRGALPETAWAEEAGLRYRLDFQRGQNLGFFADMAPGRAWLRERAEGKRVLNLFSFTCAFSVAALAGGAHSVVNIDLSRPALALGRENQNANGFADARVHYLPHNVFRSWKKLHALGRYDLIVADPPSAQKGSFLVERDYPKVLARLSKLLAPEAELLLCLNAPWLPADWLREQAAERLPGDRMSGFTLPLSLKLLSAQPVSVFPEL
;
A
#
# COMPACT_ATOMS: atom_id res chain seq x y z
N PHE A 1 -16.40 0.08 -19.04
CA PHE A 1 -15.67 1.33 -19.30
C PHE A 1 -15.84 2.27 -18.13
N GLN A 2 -14.76 2.90 -17.64
CA GLN A 2 -14.80 3.81 -16.50
C GLN A 2 -14.51 5.26 -16.94
N HIS A 3 -15.47 6.14 -16.74
CA HIS A 3 -15.38 7.57 -17.04
C HIS A 3 -14.74 8.34 -15.89
N ARG A 4 -13.39 8.40 -15.86
CA ARG A 4 -12.64 9.04 -14.77
C ARG A 4 -12.68 10.57 -14.74
N HIS A 5 -13.12 11.20 -15.85
CA HIS A 5 -13.30 12.65 -15.94
C HIS A 5 -14.57 13.16 -15.22
N ARG A 6 -15.52 12.26 -14.91
CA ARG A 6 -16.73 12.57 -14.12
C ARG A 6 -16.45 12.47 -12.62
N ARG A 7 -17.13 13.27 -11.83
CA ARG A 7 -17.05 13.20 -10.36
C ARG A 7 -18.46 13.08 -9.77
N PRO A 8 -18.81 11.96 -9.16
CA PRO A 8 -18.00 10.73 -9.02
C PRO A 8 -17.74 10.05 -10.37
N ALA A 9 -16.69 9.21 -10.42
CA ALA A 9 -16.42 8.38 -11.60
C ALA A 9 -17.60 7.45 -11.89
N VAL A 10 -17.96 7.31 -13.17
CA VAL A 10 -19.09 6.50 -13.59
C VAL A 10 -18.57 5.28 -14.33
N THR A 11 -19.03 4.10 -13.93
CA THR A 11 -18.77 2.85 -14.65
C THR A 11 -19.91 2.55 -15.60
N GLU A 12 -19.60 2.39 -16.90
CA GLU A 12 -20.53 2.01 -17.97
C GLU A 12 -20.25 0.55 -18.37
N VAL A 13 -21.28 -0.29 -18.24
CA VAL A 13 -21.21 -1.67 -18.72
C VAL A 13 -21.64 -1.70 -20.18
N ARG A 14 -20.69 -1.94 -21.10
CA ARG A 14 -20.96 -1.99 -22.55
C ARG A 14 -21.41 -3.35 -23.04
N ARG A 15 -21.06 -4.43 -22.32
CA ARG A 15 -21.45 -5.80 -22.66
C ARG A 15 -21.43 -6.66 -21.41
N GLY A 16 -22.44 -7.53 -21.24
CA GLY A 16 -22.59 -8.40 -20.09
C GLY A 16 -23.04 -7.65 -18.84
N ALA A 17 -22.74 -8.19 -17.67
CA ALA A 17 -23.01 -7.60 -16.37
C ALA A 17 -21.71 -7.50 -15.54
N LEU A 18 -21.65 -6.54 -14.62
CA LEU A 18 -20.58 -6.53 -13.62
C LEU A 18 -20.83 -7.64 -12.61
N PRO A 19 -19.84 -8.46 -12.26
CA PRO A 19 -19.98 -9.41 -11.18
C PRO A 19 -20.18 -8.67 -9.86
N GLU A 20 -20.94 -9.25 -8.95
CA GLU A 20 -21.11 -8.71 -7.59
C GLU A 20 -19.79 -8.72 -6.83
N THR A 21 -19.03 -9.78 -7.02
CA THR A 21 -17.68 -9.94 -6.50
C THR A 21 -16.70 -10.30 -7.62
N ALA A 22 -15.52 -9.67 -7.57
CA ALA A 22 -14.43 -10.00 -8.46
C ALA A 22 -13.11 -9.97 -7.68
N TRP A 23 -12.21 -10.83 -8.06
CA TRP A 23 -10.91 -10.97 -7.41
C TRP A 23 -9.78 -10.85 -8.43
N ALA A 24 -8.71 -10.19 -8.04
CA ALA A 24 -7.41 -10.33 -8.70
C ALA A 24 -6.61 -11.38 -7.95
N GLU A 25 -5.88 -12.19 -8.68
CA GLU A 25 -4.98 -13.19 -8.10
C GLU A 25 -3.53 -12.83 -8.43
N GLU A 26 -2.67 -12.88 -7.42
CA GLU A 26 -1.24 -12.63 -7.57
C GLU A 26 -0.47 -13.52 -6.59
N ALA A 27 0.44 -14.32 -7.12
CA ALA A 27 1.31 -15.21 -6.32
C ALA A 27 0.55 -16.08 -5.29
N GLY A 28 -0.64 -16.59 -5.69
CA GLY A 28 -1.51 -17.42 -4.86
C GLY A 28 -2.33 -16.64 -3.81
N LEU A 29 -2.33 -15.32 -3.88
CA LEU A 29 -3.12 -14.45 -3.00
C LEU A 29 -4.26 -13.78 -3.77
N ARG A 30 -5.38 -13.58 -3.09
CA ARG A 30 -6.60 -12.99 -3.67
C ARG A 30 -6.83 -11.59 -3.13
N TYR A 31 -7.21 -10.67 -4.03
CA TYR A 31 -7.48 -9.27 -3.72
C TYR A 31 -8.81 -8.86 -4.34
N ARG A 32 -9.75 -8.43 -3.50
CA ARG A 32 -11.07 -8.02 -3.96
C ARG A 32 -11.01 -6.79 -4.84
N LEU A 33 -11.73 -6.84 -5.96
CA LEU A 33 -11.93 -5.72 -6.87
C LEU A 33 -13.31 -5.12 -6.65
N ASP A 34 -13.39 -3.79 -6.63
CA ASP A 34 -14.63 -3.04 -6.56
C ASP A 34 -14.83 -2.22 -7.85
N PHE A 35 -15.67 -2.70 -8.73
CA PHE A 35 -15.99 -2.02 -9.99
C PHE A 35 -17.02 -0.91 -9.84
N GLN A 36 -17.70 -0.84 -8.70
CA GLN A 36 -18.81 0.08 -8.47
C GLN A 36 -18.37 1.37 -7.77
N ARG A 37 -17.27 1.34 -7.03
CA ARG A 37 -16.81 2.45 -6.19
C ARG A 37 -15.52 3.08 -6.69
N GLY A 38 -15.62 4.37 -7.06
CA GLY A 38 -14.47 5.24 -7.23
C GLY A 38 -13.62 5.00 -8.48
N GLN A 39 -12.46 5.65 -8.52
CA GLN A 39 -11.55 5.62 -9.64
C GLN A 39 -10.61 4.40 -9.65
N ASN A 40 -10.42 3.79 -8.49
CA ASN A 40 -9.50 2.68 -8.28
C ASN A 40 -10.28 1.41 -7.97
N LEU A 41 -9.92 0.34 -8.66
CA LEU A 41 -10.60 -0.96 -8.54
C LEU A 41 -10.31 -1.70 -7.22
N GLY A 42 -9.49 -1.15 -6.34
CA GLY A 42 -9.11 -1.78 -5.08
C GLY A 42 -7.76 -2.50 -5.11
N PHE A 43 -7.15 -2.65 -6.27
CA PHE A 43 -5.86 -3.34 -6.42
C PHE A 43 -4.97 -2.64 -7.46
N PHE A 44 -3.69 -2.52 -7.15
CA PHE A 44 -2.66 -1.94 -8.01
C PHE A 44 -1.67 -3.04 -8.44
N ALA A 45 -1.89 -3.62 -9.61
CA ALA A 45 -1.09 -4.71 -10.13
C ALA A 45 0.40 -4.34 -10.35
N ASP A 46 0.65 -3.08 -10.64
CA ASP A 46 1.98 -2.53 -10.84
C ASP A 46 2.88 -2.54 -9.60
N MET A 47 2.29 -2.74 -8.42
CA MET A 47 3.02 -2.89 -7.15
C MET A 47 3.38 -4.35 -6.82
N ALA A 48 3.20 -5.29 -7.76
CA ALA A 48 3.58 -6.69 -7.57
C ALA A 48 5.03 -6.89 -7.11
N PRO A 49 6.05 -6.22 -7.69
CA PRO A 49 7.43 -6.35 -7.23
C PRO A 49 7.63 -5.88 -5.78
N GLY A 50 6.94 -4.80 -5.38
CA GLY A 50 6.98 -4.30 -4.00
C GLY A 50 6.34 -5.27 -3.01
N ARG A 51 5.23 -5.91 -3.38
CA ARG A 51 4.60 -6.96 -2.56
C ARG A 51 5.46 -8.21 -2.44
N ALA A 52 6.09 -8.63 -3.53
CA ALA A 52 7.03 -9.75 -3.51
C ALA A 52 8.22 -9.47 -2.59
N TRP A 53 8.84 -8.29 -2.72
CA TRP A 53 9.93 -7.83 -1.86
C TRP A 53 9.55 -7.86 -0.38
N LEU A 54 8.35 -7.37 -0.05
CA LEU A 54 7.86 -7.34 1.33
C LEU A 54 7.60 -8.76 1.86
N ARG A 55 6.97 -9.61 1.04
CA ARG A 55 6.67 -11.00 1.40
C ARG A 55 7.92 -11.80 1.74
N GLU A 56 8.98 -11.67 0.95
CA GLU A 56 10.26 -12.36 1.15
C GLU A 56 10.96 -11.99 2.47
N ARG A 57 10.68 -10.80 3.02
CA ARG A 57 11.35 -10.24 4.20
C ARG A 57 10.51 -10.24 5.47
N ALA A 58 9.24 -10.64 5.36
CA ALA A 58 8.26 -10.42 6.42
C ALA A 58 8.30 -11.44 7.56
N GLU A 59 8.99 -12.57 7.43
CA GLU A 59 9.00 -13.64 8.42
C GLU A 59 9.37 -13.12 9.82
N GLY A 60 8.46 -13.30 10.79
CA GLY A 60 8.61 -12.84 12.17
C GLY A 60 8.64 -11.32 12.37
N LYS A 61 8.49 -10.52 11.32
CA LYS A 61 8.66 -9.06 11.35
C LYS A 61 7.37 -8.32 11.76
N ARG A 62 7.56 -7.15 12.35
CA ARG A 62 6.51 -6.17 12.65
C ARG A 62 6.45 -5.17 11.50
N VAL A 63 5.33 -5.13 10.81
CA VAL A 63 5.16 -4.35 9.57
C VAL A 63 4.27 -3.13 9.81
N LEU A 64 4.71 -1.96 9.33
CA LEU A 64 3.88 -0.76 9.24
C LEU A 64 3.59 -0.45 7.77
N ASN A 65 2.31 -0.39 7.43
CA ASN A 65 1.82 -0.06 6.10
C ASN A 65 1.12 1.30 6.14
N LEU A 66 1.80 2.33 5.68
CA LEU A 66 1.28 3.70 5.60
C LEU A 66 0.60 3.94 4.26
N PHE A 67 -0.52 4.66 4.27
CA PHE A 67 -1.38 4.89 3.10
C PHE A 67 -1.82 3.55 2.51
N SER A 68 -2.29 2.68 3.41
CA SER A 68 -2.43 1.24 3.15
C SER A 68 -3.54 0.88 2.17
N PHE A 69 -4.43 1.82 1.84
CA PHE A 69 -5.58 1.62 0.94
C PHE A 69 -6.32 0.32 1.29
N THR A 70 -6.42 -0.65 0.37
CA THR A 70 -7.06 -1.96 0.56
C THR A 70 -6.11 -3.00 1.15
N CYS A 71 -5.01 -2.59 1.74
CA CYS A 71 -4.05 -3.39 2.48
C CYS A 71 -3.39 -4.54 1.69
N ALA A 72 -3.22 -4.40 0.38
CA ALA A 72 -2.61 -5.46 -0.44
C ALA A 72 -1.18 -5.81 0.01
N PHE A 73 -0.38 -4.82 0.41
CA PHE A 73 0.93 -5.04 1.01
C PHE A 73 0.85 -5.86 2.32
N SER A 74 -0.19 -5.61 3.12
CA SER A 74 -0.36 -6.32 4.39
C SER A 74 -0.68 -7.79 4.20
N VAL A 75 -1.50 -8.12 3.19
CA VAL A 75 -1.79 -9.51 2.82
C VAL A 75 -0.50 -10.20 2.38
N ALA A 76 0.32 -9.53 1.55
CA ALA A 76 1.62 -10.07 1.14
C ALA A 76 2.58 -10.28 2.33
N ALA A 77 2.63 -9.34 3.28
CA ALA A 77 3.43 -9.47 4.49
C ALA A 77 2.97 -10.65 5.36
N LEU A 78 1.67 -10.83 5.55
CA LEU A 78 1.11 -11.96 6.29
C LEU A 78 1.42 -13.29 5.62
N ALA A 79 1.33 -13.36 4.29
CA ALA A 79 1.72 -14.53 3.51
C ALA A 79 3.22 -14.84 3.61
N GLY A 80 4.05 -13.84 3.92
CA GLY A 80 5.46 -13.97 4.24
C GLY A 80 5.77 -14.24 5.71
N GLY A 81 4.76 -14.52 6.54
CA GLY A 81 4.96 -14.86 7.96
C GLY A 81 5.13 -13.66 8.90
N ALA A 82 4.63 -12.48 8.55
CA ALA A 82 4.72 -11.31 9.43
C ALA A 82 4.13 -11.58 10.81
N HIS A 83 4.86 -11.20 11.87
CA HIS A 83 4.40 -11.32 13.25
C HIS A 83 3.19 -10.44 13.52
N SER A 84 3.18 -9.22 13.00
CA SER A 84 2.06 -8.30 13.12
C SER A 84 2.11 -7.22 12.04
N VAL A 85 0.94 -6.68 11.70
CA VAL A 85 0.81 -5.60 10.72
C VAL A 85 -0.03 -4.47 11.28
N VAL A 86 0.42 -3.24 11.08
CA VAL A 86 -0.35 -2.02 11.36
C VAL A 86 -0.64 -1.30 10.06
N ASN A 87 -1.91 -1.17 9.72
CA ASN A 87 -2.41 -0.43 8.57
C ASN A 87 -2.92 0.94 9.00
N ILE A 88 -2.54 1.97 8.28
CA ILE A 88 -3.12 3.31 8.45
C ILE A 88 -3.50 3.91 7.11
N ASP A 89 -4.76 4.31 7.00
CA ASP A 89 -5.34 5.01 5.86
C ASP A 89 -6.51 5.89 6.31
N LEU A 90 -6.80 6.96 5.57
CA LEU A 90 -7.98 7.81 5.84
C LEU A 90 -9.30 7.12 5.47
N SER A 91 -9.26 6.25 4.48
CA SER A 91 -10.45 5.60 3.91
C SER A 91 -10.89 4.40 4.74
N ARG A 92 -11.91 4.59 5.58
CA ARG A 92 -12.57 3.47 6.28
C ARG A 92 -13.07 2.38 5.34
N PRO A 93 -13.70 2.71 4.18
CA PRO A 93 -14.13 1.69 3.23
C PRO A 93 -12.97 0.89 2.64
N ALA A 94 -11.84 1.54 2.34
CA ALA A 94 -10.66 0.84 1.84
C ALA A 94 -10.08 -0.13 2.89
N LEU A 95 -10.00 0.30 4.15
CA LEU A 95 -9.56 -0.57 5.25
C LEU A 95 -10.53 -1.74 5.51
N ALA A 96 -11.84 -1.53 5.32
CA ALA A 96 -12.81 -2.62 5.41
C ALA A 96 -12.56 -3.67 4.31
N LEU A 97 -12.33 -3.22 3.07
CA LEU A 97 -11.93 -4.10 1.96
C LEU A 97 -10.60 -4.81 2.25
N GLY A 98 -9.66 -4.11 2.90
CA GLY A 98 -8.41 -4.70 3.35
C GLY A 98 -8.61 -5.85 4.35
N ARG A 99 -9.59 -5.76 5.23
CA ARG A 99 -9.97 -6.85 6.14
C ARG A 99 -10.60 -8.02 5.38
N GLU A 100 -11.42 -7.75 4.37
CA GLU A 100 -11.95 -8.79 3.49
C GLU A 100 -10.81 -9.51 2.74
N ASN A 101 -9.85 -8.77 2.20
CA ASN A 101 -8.66 -9.35 1.57
C ASN A 101 -7.86 -10.24 2.54
N GLN A 102 -7.67 -9.79 3.77
CA GLN A 102 -7.02 -10.60 4.81
C GLN A 102 -7.75 -11.92 5.06
N ASN A 103 -9.07 -11.84 5.26
CA ASN A 103 -9.90 -13.02 5.55
C ASN A 103 -9.95 -14.00 4.38
N ALA A 104 -10.06 -13.49 3.14
CA ALA A 104 -10.10 -14.30 1.92
C ALA A 104 -8.81 -15.10 1.68
N ASN A 105 -7.71 -14.68 2.30
CA ASN A 105 -6.41 -15.37 2.24
C ASN A 105 -6.12 -16.23 3.49
N GLY A 106 -7.10 -16.45 4.36
CA GLY A 106 -6.95 -17.33 5.53
C GLY A 106 -6.22 -16.68 6.72
N PHE A 107 -6.05 -15.35 6.75
CA PHE A 107 -5.32 -14.64 7.81
C PHE A 107 -6.26 -13.98 8.83
N ALA A 108 -7.47 -14.51 9.06
CA ALA A 108 -8.46 -13.91 9.95
C ALA A 108 -7.94 -13.69 11.38
N ASP A 109 -7.15 -14.64 11.90
CA ASP A 109 -6.60 -14.61 13.26
C ASP A 109 -5.25 -13.88 13.37
N ALA A 110 -4.72 -13.34 12.29
CA ALA A 110 -3.46 -12.62 12.30
C ALA A 110 -3.55 -11.32 13.12
N ARG A 111 -2.43 -10.94 13.74
CA ARG A 111 -2.32 -9.69 14.52
C ARG A 111 -2.26 -8.47 13.61
N VAL A 112 -3.42 -7.93 13.25
CA VAL A 112 -3.53 -6.78 12.35
C VAL A 112 -4.31 -5.64 12.99
N HIS A 113 -3.75 -4.44 12.94
CA HIS A 113 -4.43 -3.20 13.32
C HIS A 113 -4.84 -2.43 12.07
N TYR A 114 -6.08 -1.92 12.07
CA TYR A 114 -6.63 -1.06 11.03
C TYR A 114 -6.95 0.30 11.64
N LEU A 115 -6.21 1.32 11.25
CA LEU A 115 -6.31 2.67 11.78
C LEU A 115 -6.90 3.61 10.72
N PRO A 116 -8.21 3.92 10.77
CA PRO A 116 -8.85 4.86 9.86
C PRO A 116 -8.53 6.31 10.26
N HIS A 117 -7.27 6.69 10.19
CA HIS A 117 -6.76 7.95 10.72
C HIS A 117 -5.83 8.66 9.72
N ASN A 118 -5.72 9.98 9.89
CA ASN A 118 -4.67 10.76 9.24
C ASN A 118 -3.31 10.42 9.85
N VAL A 119 -2.33 10.06 9.01
CA VAL A 119 -0.97 9.69 9.42
C VAL A 119 -0.32 10.80 10.26
N PHE A 120 -0.51 12.07 9.89
CA PHE A 120 0.10 13.22 10.59
C PHE A 120 -0.42 13.42 12.01
N ARG A 121 -1.60 12.89 12.33
CA ARG A 121 -2.23 12.95 13.66
C ARG A 121 -2.05 11.67 14.45
N SER A 122 -1.33 10.67 13.92
CA SER A 122 -1.30 9.32 14.47
C SER A 122 0.08 8.88 14.97
N TRP A 123 1.11 9.71 14.88
CA TRP A 123 2.48 9.33 15.24
C TRP A 123 2.62 8.80 16.66
N LYS A 124 1.95 9.42 17.65
CA LYS A 124 1.95 8.94 19.03
C LYS A 124 1.35 7.54 19.15
N LYS A 125 0.26 7.28 18.43
CA LYS A 125 -0.41 5.97 18.41
C LYS A 125 0.45 4.92 17.71
N LEU A 126 1.06 5.25 16.56
CA LEU A 126 1.97 4.36 15.85
C LEU A 126 3.19 4.00 16.70
N HIS A 127 3.74 4.97 17.42
CA HIS A 127 4.86 4.73 18.35
C HIS A 127 4.44 3.85 19.54
N ALA A 128 3.23 4.03 20.08
CA ALA A 128 2.71 3.21 21.17
C ALA A 128 2.48 1.74 20.78
N LEU A 129 2.20 1.47 19.50
CA LEU A 129 2.09 0.11 18.94
C LEU A 129 3.46 -0.56 18.75
N GLY A 130 4.54 0.18 18.85
CA GLY A 130 5.92 -0.29 18.89
C GLY A 130 6.82 0.28 17.81
N ARG A 131 8.00 -0.34 17.67
CA ARG A 131 8.91 -0.12 16.54
C ARG A 131 8.66 -1.19 15.50
N TYR A 132 9.01 -0.87 14.24
CA TYR A 132 8.71 -1.71 13.08
C TYR A 132 9.99 -2.12 12.38
N ASP A 133 10.03 -3.39 11.96
CA ASP A 133 11.15 -3.99 11.24
C ASP A 133 11.03 -3.73 9.73
N LEU A 134 9.80 -3.62 9.22
CA LEU A 134 9.51 -3.29 7.83
C LEU A 134 8.48 -2.15 7.78
N ILE A 135 8.75 -1.12 6.98
CA ILE A 135 7.81 -0.02 6.77
C ILE A 135 7.57 0.17 5.27
N VAL A 136 6.31 0.16 4.88
CA VAL A 136 5.88 0.57 3.55
C VAL A 136 5.29 1.97 3.63
N ALA A 137 5.74 2.87 2.76
CA ALA A 137 5.16 4.20 2.59
C ALA A 137 4.84 4.42 1.11
N ASP A 138 3.56 4.30 0.75
CA ASP A 138 3.03 4.43 -0.60
C ASP A 138 1.98 5.56 -0.69
N PRO A 139 2.41 6.82 -0.47
CA PRO A 139 1.49 7.94 -0.46
C PRO A 139 0.97 8.27 -1.87
N PRO A 140 -0.24 8.82 -2.00
CA PRO A 140 -0.70 9.41 -3.24
C PRO A 140 0.15 10.65 -3.60
N SER A 141 0.18 11.03 -4.88
CA SER A 141 0.80 12.31 -5.29
C SER A 141 0.13 13.51 -4.64
N ALA A 142 -1.20 13.47 -4.55
CA ALA A 142 -1.99 14.48 -3.85
C ALA A 142 -3.30 13.86 -3.33
N GLN A 143 -3.70 14.29 -2.14
CA GLN A 143 -5.01 13.99 -1.56
C GLN A 143 -5.60 15.28 -1.01
N LYS A 144 -6.74 15.70 -1.58
CA LYS A 144 -7.38 16.98 -1.29
C LYS A 144 -7.50 17.24 0.23
N GLY A 145 -6.90 18.33 0.70
CA GLY A 145 -6.96 18.78 2.09
C GLY A 145 -6.10 17.98 3.09
N SER A 146 -5.39 16.93 2.66
CA SER A 146 -4.65 16.06 3.59
C SER A 146 -3.20 15.77 3.22
N PHE A 147 -2.85 15.70 1.93
CA PHE A 147 -1.51 15.34 1.51
C PHE A 147 -1.13 15.98 0.16
N LEU A 148 0.11 16.46 0.07
CA LEU A 148 0.78 16.85 -1.17
C LEU A 148 2.21 16.33 -1.11
N VAL A 149 2.63 15.52 -2.09
CA VAL A 149 3.87 14.74 -2.05
C VAL A 149 5.10 15.59 -1.75
N GLU A 150 5.32 16.67 -2.49
CA GLU A 150 6.50 17.54 -2.35
C GLU A 150 6.60 18.20 -0.96
N ARG A 151 5.45 18.59 -0.41
CA ARG A 151 5.36 19.26 0.88
C ARG A 151 5.39 18.31 2.08
N ASP A 152 4.75 17.17 1.95
CA ASP A 152 4.36 16.34 3.09
C ASP A 152 5.13 15.03 3.19
N TYR A 153 5.64 14.50 2.07
CA TYR A 153 6.45 13.27 2.14
C TYR A 153 7.74 13.47 2.95
N PRO A 154 8.48 14.60 2.82
CA PRO A 154 9.61 14.88 3.69
C PRO A 154 9.27 14.85 5.19
N LYS A 155 8.07 15.32 5.57
CA LYS A 155 7.58 15.29 6.96
C LYS A 155 7.29 13.87 7.43
N VAL A 156 6.77 13.01 6.55
CA VAL A 156 6.57 11.58 6.83
C VAL A 156 7.93 10.95 7.10
N LEU A 157 8.90 11.08 6.20
CA LEU A 157 10.24 10.52 6.33
C LEU A 157 10.93 10.92 7.64
N ALA A 158 10.88 12.19 8.00
CA ALA A 158 11.44 12.69 9.26
C ALA A 158 10.81 12.03 10.52
N ARG A 159 9.56 11.59 10.45
CA ARG A 159 8.87 10.90 11.54
C ARG A 159 9.15 9.40 11.57
N LEU A 160 9.39 8.79 10.39
CA LEU A 160 9.68 7.36 10.30
C LEU A 160 10.93 6.98 11.08
N SER A 161 11.96 7.82 11.12
CA SER A 161 13.20 7.56 11.86
C SER A 161 12.97 7.14 13.32
N LYS A 162 11.89 7.65 13.94
CA LYS A 162 11.54 7.34 15.35
C LYS A 162 10.76 6.03 15.51
N LEU A 163 10.27 5.46 14.41
CA LEU A 163 9.48 4.23 14.38
C LEU A 163 10.30 3.01 13.97
N LEU A 164 11.53 3.21 13.50
CA LEU A 164 12.39 2.12 13.03
C LEU A 164 12.90 1.26 14.20
N ALA A 165 12.80 -0.05 14.04
CA ALA A 165 13.56 -1.01 14.83
C ALA A 165 15.05 -0.99 14.39
N PRO A 166 15.97 -1.58 15.17
CA PRO A 166 17.30 -1.90 14.66
C PRO A 166 17.17 -2.74 13.38
N GLU A 167 18.02 -2.50 12.39
CA GLU A 167 18.03 -3.22 11.09
C GLU A 167 16.67 -3.16 10.32
N ALA A 168 15.86 -2.12 10.55
CA ALA A 168 14.59 -1.95 9.84
C ALA A 168 14.84 -1.60 8.37
N GLU A 169 13.99 -2.16 7.50
CA GLU A 169 13.98 -1.88 6.07
C GLU A 169 12.74 -1.08 5.67
N LEU A 170 12.86 -0.23 4.65
CA LEU A 170 11.78 0.62 4.17
C LEU A 170 11.54 0.39 2.67
N LEU A 171 10.26 0.26 2.31
CA LEU A 171 9.78 0.37 0.94
C LEU A 171 9.13 1.74 0.77
N LEU A 172 9.80 2.63 0.04
CA LEU A 172 9.32 3.98 -0.23
C LEU A 172 8.86 4.09 -1.69
N CYS A 173 7.60 4.45 -1.90
CA CYS A 173 7.00 4.57 -3.23
C CYS A 173 6.83 6.04 -3.61
N LEU A 174 7.01 6.36 -4.90
CA LEU A 174 6.82 7.70 -5.44
C LEU A 174 5.77 7.67 -6.56
N ASN A 175 4.57 8.16 -6.25
CA ASN A 175 3.44 8.25 -7.19
C ASN A 175 3.32 9.63 -7.83
N ALA A 176 4.44 10.25 -8.19
CA ALA A 176 4.52 11.59 -8.77
C ALA A 176 5.41 11.56 -10.02
N PRO A 177 4.85 11.33 -11.22
CA PRO A 177 5.64 11.15 -12.43
C PRO A 177 6.44 12.39 -12.86
N TRP A 178 6.12 13.56 -12.31
CA TRP A 178 6.85 14.81 -12.54
C TRP A 178 8.07 14.99 -11.62
N LEU A 179 8.22 14.16 -10.57
CA LEU A 179 9.38 14.17 -9.70
C LEU A 179 10.37 13.08 -10.14
N PRO A 180 11.67 13.39 -10.21
CA PRO A 180 12.69 12.40 -10.51
C PRO A 180 12.83 11.40 -9.34
N ALA A 181 13.24 10.17 -9.65
CA ALA A 181 13.46 9.13 -8.62
C ALA A 181 14.51 9.58 -7.57
N ASP A 182 15.50 10.36 -7.98
CA ASP A 182 16.55 10.87 -7.10
C ASP A 182 16.02 11.84 -6.06
N TRP A 183 14.95 12.58 -6.36
CA TRP A 183 14.28 13.44 -5.37
C TRP A 183 13.91 12.65 -4.10
N LEU A 184 13.29 11.48 -4.24
CA LEU A 184 12.90 10.68 -3.06
C LEU A 184 14.13 10.12 -2.33
N ARG A 185 15.19 9.74 -3.06
CA ARG A 185 16.46 9.29 -2.45
C ARG A 185 17.10 10.39 -1.62
N GLU A 186 17.18 11.60 -2.15
CA GLU A 186 17.70 12.78 -1.45
C GLU A 186 16.89 13.09 -0.19
N GLN A 187 15.53 13.12 -0.32
CA GLN A 187 14.66 13.36 0.82
C GLN A 187 14.81 12.29 1.92
N ALA A 188 15.04 11.05 1.53
CA ALA A 188 15.25 9.95 2.46
C ALA A 188 16.62 10.02 3.11
N ALA A 189 17.69 10.28 2.34
CA ALA A 189 19.08 10.41 2.85
C ALA A 189 19.22 11.54 3.88
N GLU A 190 18.52 12.66 3.69
CA GLU A 190 18.54 13.78 4.64
C GLU A 190 17.85 13.47 5.98
N ARG A 191 16.88 12.55 6.02
CA ARG A 191 15.93 12.41 7.14
C ARG A 191 15.95 11.06 7.84
N LEU A 192 16.47 10.05 7.18
CA LEU A 192 16.62 8.71 7.74
C LEU A 192 18.06 8.48 8.17
N PRO A 193 18.31 7.73 9.25
CA PRO A 193 19.68 7.41 9.67
C PRO A 193 20.44 6.74 8.53
N GLY A 194 21.67 7.22 8.27
CA GLY A 194 22.56 6.68 7.22
C GLY A 194 22.74 5.17 7.30
N ASP A 195 23.22 4.56 6.23
CA ASP A 195 23.49 3.12 6.01
C ASP A 195 22.27 2.18 5.92
N ARG A 196 21.05 2.67 6.13
CA ARG A 196 19.82 1.83 6.12
C ARG A 196 19.00 1.92 4.84
N MET A 197 19.55 2.49 3.79
CA MET A 197 18.87 2.61 2.50
C MET A 197 19.16 1.43 1.57
N SER A 198 18.74 0.23 1.96
CA SER A 198 18.56 -0.88 1.01
C SER A 198 17.11 -0.88 0.50
N GLY A 199 16.68 0.22 -0.09
CA GLY A 199 15.30 0.39 -0.52
C GLY A 199 15.16 0.40 -2.03
N PHE A 200 14.28 -0.41 -2.57
CA PHE A 200 13.79 -0.26 -3.94
C PHE A 200 12.90 0.98 -4.04
N THR A 201 13.34 1.98 -4.79
CA THR A 201 12.44 2.98 -5.34
C THR A 201 11.95 2.43 -6.68
N LEU A 202 10.68 2.06 -6.78
CA LEU A 202 10.08 1.70 -8.07
C LEU A 202 9.53 2.98 -8.71
N PRO A 203 10.19 3.53 -9.74
CA PRO A 203 9.58 4.61 -10.50
C PRO A 203 8.42 4.06 -11.34
N LEU A 204 7.33 4.82 -11.41
CA LEU A 204 6.15 4.50 -12.23
C LEU A 204 6.49 4.18 -13.70
N SER A 205 7.59 4.71 -14.22
CA SER A 205 8.01 4.58 -15.61
C SER A 205 8.59 3.22 -16.02
N LEU A 206 8.95 2.35 -15.07
CA LEU A 206 9.47 0.99 -15.35
C LEU A 206 8.38 -0.09 -15.47
N LYS A 207 7.13 0.31 -15.45
CA LYS A 207 5.97 -0.56 -15.21
C LYS A 207 5.46 -1.39 -16.38
N LEU A 208 5.91 -1.14 -17.59
CA LEU A 208 5.27 -1.76 -18.77
C LEU A 208 5.93 -3.05 -19.25
N LEU A 209 7.06 -3.48 -18.70
CA LEU A 209 7.85 -4.56 -19.28
C LEU A 209 7.97 -5.86 -18.46
N SER A 210 7.41 -5.93 -17.24
CA SER A 210 7.57 -7.15 -16.41
C SER A 210 6.32 -7.58 -15.62
N ALA A 211 5.14 -7.08 -15.95
CA ALA A 211 3.91 -7.53 -15.30
C ALA A 211 3.63 -8.98 -15.67
N GLN A 212 3.73 -9.89 -14.72
CA GLN A 212 3.07 -11.20 -14.82
C GLN A 212 1.57 -10.93 -15.06
N PRO A 213 0.92 -11.71 -15.95
CA PRO A 213 -0.50 -11.49 -16.22
C PRO A 213 -1.31 -11.65 -14.94
N VAL A 214 -2.05 -10.60 -14.59
CA VAL A 214 -3.03 -10.67 -13.51
C VAL A 214 -4.28 -11.34 -14.06
N SER A 215 -4.61 -12.51 -13.56
CA SER A 215 -5.85 -13.20 -13.90
C SER A 215 -7.00 -12.56 -13.13
N VAL A 216 -8.02 -12.07 -13.81
CA VAL A 216 -9.26 -11.60 -13.22
C VAL A 216 -10.34 -12.62 -13.54
N PHE A 217 -10.77 -13.37 -12.54
CA PHE A 217 -11.85 -14.33 -12.69
C PHE A 217 -13.11 -13.82 -11.99
N PRO A 218 -14.29 -13.84 -12.63
CA PRO A 218 -15.54 -13.79 -11.91
C PRO A 218 -15.70 -15.06 -11.08
N GLU A 219 -16.24 -14.98 -9.88
CA GLU A 219 -16.66 -16.18 -9.15
C GLU A 219 -17.78 -16.88 -9.96
N LEU A 220 -17.62 -18.20 -10.18
CA LEU A 220 -18.61 -19.08 -10.81
C LEU A 220 -19.77 -19.37 -9.85
#